data_0a37bc6cf1802fd3d929e80e2356d8ba
#
_entry.id   0a37bc6cf1802fd3d929e80e2356d8ba
#
_cell.length_a   1.000
_cell.length_b   1.000
_cell.length_c   1.000
_cell.angle_alpha   90.00
_cell.angle_beta   90.00
_cell.angle_gamma   90.00
#
_symmetry.space_group_name_H-M   'P 1'
#
loop_
_entity.id
_entity.type
_entity.pdbx_description
1 polymer ?
#
loop_
_entity_poly.entity_id
_entity_poly.type
_entity_poly.pdbx_seq_one_letter_code
_entity_poly.pdbx_strand_id
1 'polypeptide(L)'
;MLYTYDVPGLGLIIEHGIHLTGISIMAIAAKGKTRRSQKTAVPEAAPIKPFLKGRVGQIAVLLVVGFLAMIGYWISQSPIDKPSAPSAAAIGGPFTLVDHQGRPRTWDYFKGRFMLVYFGYTFCPDICPTALTDMGDALGILGEAADKVTPVFITVDPDRDTPEHLKEYLKFFHPRMVGLTGTPEQTAAALKAYKVYAAKALVERGDADDYLMDHTSIIYLMGPDGAYKTHFSHGASAEDIAKGIRKFL
;
A
#
# COMPACT_ATOMS: atom_id res chain seq x y z
N MET A 1 -35.73 9.22 18.17
CA MET A 1 -35.00 8.36 19.10
C MET A 1 -33.74 9.09 19.49
N LEU A 2 -33.65 9.54 20.74
CA LEU A 2 -32.55 10.37 21.26
C LEU A 2 -31.52 9.44 21.90
N TYR A 3 -30.29 9.45 21.43
CA TYR A 3 -29.18 8.79 22.10
C TYR A 3 -28.34 9.80 22.84
N THR A 4 -28.22 9.63 24.16
CA THR A 4 -27.34 10.41 25.03
C THR A 4 -26.09 9.60 25.30
N TYR A 5 -24.90 10.14 24.99
CA TYR A 5 -23.61 9.58 25.40
C TYR A 5 -23.06 10.40 26.55
N ASP A 6 -22.80 9.75 27.68
CA ASP A 6 -22.14 10.33 28.86
C ASP A 6 -20.62 10.08 28.73
N VAL A 7 -19.84 11.16 28.71
CA VAL A 7 -18.38 11.09 28.71
C VAL A 7 -17.87 11.50 30.08
N PRO A 8 -17.39 10.58 30.94
CA PRO A 8 -16.93 10.94 32.27
C PRO A 8 -15.63 11.76 32.19
N GLY A 9 -15.72 13.02 32.63
CA GLY A 9 -14.56 13.89 32.83
C GLY A 9 -14.62 15.30 32.24
N LEU A 10 -15.63 15.66 31.47
CA LEU A 10 -15.71 16.99 30.84
C LEU A 10 -17.11 17.60 30.90
N GLY A 11 -17.83 17.62 31.94
CA GLY A 11 -19.05 18.39 32.22
C GLY A 11 -19.70 19.19 31.07
N LEU A 12 -19.79 18.64 29.85
CA LEU A 12 -20.40 19.26 28.68
C LEU A 12 -21.51 18.35 28.14
N ILE A 13 -22.76 18.81 28.30
CA ILE A 13 -23.93 18.19 27.68
C ILE A 13 -24.08 18.82 26.29
N ILE A 14 -23.93 18.04 25.21
CA ILE A 14 -24.22 18.51 23.85
C ILE A 14 -25.58 17.95 23.43
N GLU A 15 -26.60 18.77 23.41
CA GLU A 15 -27.88 18.45 22.78
C GLU A 15 -27.79 18.70 21.26
N HIS A 16 -27.91 17.69 20.46
CA HIS A 16 -28.07 17.83 19.01
C HIS A 16 -29.55 17.69 18.64
N GLY A 17 -30.21 18.83 18.47
CA GLY A 17 -31.49 18.92 17.79
C GLY A 17 -31.28 19.19 16.30
N ILE A 18 -31.74 18.28 15.43
CA ILE A 18 -31.79 18.55 13.99
C ILE A 18 -32.98 19.39 13.67
N HIS A 19 -32.76 20.68 13.36
CA HIS A 19 -33.77 21.54 12.72
C HIS A 19 -33.24 21.94 11.33
N LEU A 20 -33.88 21.43 10.33
CA LEU A 20 -33.80 21.93 8.94
C LEU A 20 -34.54 23.28 8.86
N THR A 21 -33.85 24.26 8.35
CA THR A 21 -34.22 25.57 7.81
C THR A 21 -33.63 26.76 8.55
N GLY A 22 -32.91 27.60 7.82
CA GLY A 22 -32.65 29.00 8.17
C GLY A 22 -31.25 29.30 8.69
N ILE A 23 -30.38 29.75 7.77
CA ILE A 23 -29.09 30.36 8.06
C ILE A 23 -29.32 31.63 8.89
N SER A 24 -28.94 31.62 10.18
CA SER A 24 -28.89 32.85 10.98
C SER A 24 -27.44 33.12 11.36
N ILE A 25 -26.85 34.11 10.73
CA ILE A 25 -25.51 34.62 11.06
C ILE A 25 -25.61 35.38 12.36
N MET A 26 -25.08 34.83 13.44
CA MET A 26 -25.03 35.54 14.74
C MET A 26 -23.71 36.33 14.78
N ALA A 27 -23.84 37.66 14.62
CA ALA A 27 -22.75 38.62 14.82
C ALA A 27 -22.40 38.70 16.30
N ILE A 28 -21.20 38.30 16.69
CA ILE A 28 -20.66 38.52 18.03
C ILE A 28 -20.13 39.96 18.11
N ALA A 29 -20.85 40.86 18.81
CA ALA A 29 -20.38 42.18 19.12
C ALA A 29 -19.33 42.09 20.24
N ALA A 30 -18.06 42.22 19.90
CA ALA A 30 -16.99 42.39 20.88
C ALA A 30 -16.97 43.86 21.38
N LYS A 31 -17.23 44.01 22.65
CA LYS A 31 -17.19 45.30 23.37
C LYS A 31 -15.74 45.78 23.50
N GLY A 32 -15.29 46.65 22.60
CA GLY A 32 -13.94 47.18 22.56
C GLY A 32 -13.65 48.08 23.77
N LYS A 33 -12.68 47.67 24.58
CA LYS A 33 -12.06 48.50 25.60
C LYS A 33 -10.91 49.26 24.94
N THR A 34 -11.07 50.53 24.68
CA THR A 34 -10.07 51.44 24.12
C THR A 34 -8.82 51.48 25.01
N ARG A 35 -7.79 50.82 24.57
CA ARG A 35 -6.46 50.91 25.19
C ARG A 35 -5.68 52.02 24.47
N ARG A 36 -5.43 53.09 25.18
CA ARG A 36 -4.70 54.30 24.78
C ARG A 36 -3.34 53.88 24.22
N SER A 37 -3.11 54.08 22.92
CA SER A 37 -1.83 53.82 22.24
C SER A 37 -0.76 54.74 22.79
N GLN A 38 0.20 54.19 23.52
CA GLN A 38 1.49 54.86 23.77
C GLN A 38 2.33 54.73 22.50
N LYS A 39 2.55 55.88 21.89
CA LYS A 39 3.46 56.04 20.73
C LYS A 39 4.88 55.87 21.24
N THR A 40 5.42 54.68 21.19
CA THR A 40 6.83 54.43 21.36
C THR A 40 7.56 54.95 20.12
N ALA A 41 8.36 55.99 20.30
CA ALA A 41 9.23 56.52 19.26
C ALA A 41 10.22 55.43 18.81
N VAL A 42 10.17 55.09 17.53
CA VAL A 42 11.16 54.23 16.87
C VAL A 42 12.46 54.99 16.83
N PRO A 43 13.56 54.49 17.38
CA PRO A 43 14.88 55.15 17.24
C PRO A 43 15.23 55.20 15.75
N GLU A 44 15.51 56.42 15.29
CA GLU A 44 16.00 56.72 13.93
C GLU A 44 17.29 55.94 13.69
N ALA A 45 17.27 55.03 12.71
CA ALA A 45 18.43 54.23 12.36
C ALA A 45 19.54 55.11 11.80
N ALA A 46 20.67 55.10 12.46
CA ALA A 46 21.88 55.79 12.03
C ALA A 46 22.22 55.42 10.57
N PRO A 47 22.65 56.38 9.75
CA PRO A 47 22.97 56.09 8.32
C PRO A 47 24.12 55.13 8.22
N ILE A 48 23.93 53.97 7.63
CA ILE A 48 24.95 52.97 7.34
C ILE A 48 25.83 53.57 6.27
N LYS A 49 27.06 53.96 6.67
CA LYS A 49 28.09 54.48 5.73
C LYS A 49 28.42 53.37 4.73
N PRO A 50 28.41 53.62 3.42
CA PRO A 50 28.74 52.60 2.44
C PRO A 50 30.21 52.22 2.52
N PHE A 51 30.53 51.11 3.19
CA PHE A 51 31.87 50.53 3.31
C PHE A 51 32.42 49.97 1.99
N LEU A 52 31.66 50.03 0.91
CA LEU A 52 31.92 49.38 -0.38
C LEU A 52 32.62 50.25 -1.43
N LYS A 53 33.12 51.45 -1.13
CA LYS A 53 33.76 52.33 -2.13
C LYS A 53 35.30 52.17 -2.27
N GLY A 54 35.92 51.19 -1.63
CA GLY A 54 37.35 50.90 -1.78
C GLY A 54 37.60 49.63 -2.60
N ARG A 55 38.79 49.54 -3.24
CA ARG A 55 39.23 48.32 -3.97
C ARG A 55 39.10 47.05 -3.14
N VAL A 56 39.21 47.12 -1.81
CA VAL A 56 39.01 46.01 -0.89
C VAL A 56 37.53 45.54 -0.87
N GLY A 57 36.57 46.46 -0.89
CA GLY A 57 35.14 46.11 -0.93
C GLY A 57 34.75 45.45 -2.27
N GLN A 58 35.31 45.89 -3.40
CA GLN A 58 35.07 45.25 -4.68
C GLN A 58 35.63 43.84 -4.78
N ILE A 59 36.83 43.61 -4.22
CA ILE A 59 37.45 42.25 -4.12
C ILE A 59 36.59 41.33 -3.25
N ALA A 60 36.10 41.82 -2.11
CA ALA A 60 35.23 41.02 -1.22
C ALA A 60 33.93 40.61 -1.93
N VAL A 61 33.30 41.50 -2.69
CA VAL A 61 32.08 41.18 -3.46
C VAL A 61 32.39 40.14 -4.53
N LEU A 62 33.49 40.25 -5.26
CA LEU A 62 33.87 39.28 -6.31
C LEU A 62 34.16 37.90 -5.68
N LEU A 63 34.79 37.83 -4.52
CA LEU A 63 35.02 36.57 -3.80
C LEU A 63 33.70 35.91 -3.35
N VAL A 64 32.73 36.69 -2.85
CA VAL A 64 31.42 36.20 -2.44
C VAL A 64 30.64 35.68 -3.66
N VAL A 65 30.63 36.45 -4.77
CA VAL A 65 29.95 36.02 -6.01
C VAL A 65 30.60 34.76 -6.60
N GLY A 66 31.94 34.69 -6.61
CA GLY A 66 32.66 33.49 -7.04
C GLY A 66 32.37 32.26 -6.17
N PHE A 67 32.30 32.46 -4.86
CA PHE A 67 31.97 31.39 -3.91
C PHE A 67 30.52 30.91 -4.08
N LEU A 68 29.57 31.82 -4.26
CA LEU A 68 28.17 31.45 -4.53
C LEU A 68 28.01 30.75 -5.89
N ALA A 69 28.74 31.19 -6.91
CA ALA A 69 28.76 30.52 -8.21
C ALA A 69 29.34 29.10 -8.12
N MET A 70 30.40 28.92 -7.31
CA MET A 70 31.01 27.62 -7.08
C MET A 70 30.07 26.68 -6.31
N ILE A 71 29.34 27.18 -5.31
CA ILE A 71 28.31 26.41 -4.60
C ILE A 71 27.17 26.03 -5.56
N GLY A 72 26.69 26.98 -6.36
CA GLY A 72 25.66 26.73 -7.37
C GLY A 72 26.10 25.68 -8.40
N TYR A 73 27.35 25.73 -8.85
CA TYR A 73 27.93 24.72 -9.73
C TYR A 73 28.01 23.34 -9.05
N TRP A 74 28.45 23.28 -7.78
CA TRP A 74 28.51 22.06 -7.00
C TRP A 74 27.15 21.43 -6.76
N ILE A 75 26.13 22.26 -6.43
CA ILE A 75 24.73 21.80 -6.27
C ILE A 75 24.17 21.29 -7.61
N SER A 76 24.52 21.95 -8.72
CA SER A 76 24.10 21.55 -10.07
C SER A 76 24.73 20.22 -10.53
N GLN A 77 25.92 19.88 -10.04
CA GLN A 77 26.63 18.65 -10.35
C GLN A 77 26.34 17.50 -9.36
N SER A 78 25.77 17.80 -8.21
CA SER A 78 25.33 16.75 -7.29
C SER A 78 24.19 16.00 -8.00
N PRO A 79 24.30 14.68 -8.23
CA PRO A 79 23.14 13.89 -8.59
C PRO A 79 22.22 13.98 -7.37
N ILE A 80 21.31 14.95 -7.40
CA ILE A 80 20.13 14.88 -6.55
C ILE A 80 19.41 13.67 -7.09
N ASP A 81 19.62 12.50 -6.44
CA ASP A 81 18.70 11.40 -6.55
C ASP A 81 17.34 12.04 -6.28
N LYS A 82 16.62 12.36 -7.36
CA LYS A 82 15.22 12.76 -7.24
C LYS A 82 14.64 11.68 -6.38
N PRO A 83 14.11 11.98 -5.16
CA PRO A 83 13.31 11.01 -4.46
C PRO A 83 12.30 10.58 -5.52
N SER A 84 12.42 9.33 -5.99
CA SER A 84 11.42 8.77 -6.88
C SER A 84 10.13 9.05 -6.14
N ALA A 85 9.28 9.90 -6.73
CA ALA A 85 7.95 10.14 -6.20
C ALA A 85 7.45 8.78 -5.78
N PRO A 86 6.87 8.57 -4.56
CA PRO A 86 6.41 7.27 -4.14
C PRO A 86 5.56 6.78 -5.29
N SER A 87 6.13 5.89 -6.09
CA SER A 87 5.49 5.22 -7.20
C SER A 87 4.20 4.72 -6.61
N ALA A 88 3.05 5.08 -7.16
CA ALA A 88 1.75 4.61 -6.73
C ALA A 88 1.97 3.14 -6.42
N ALA A 89 2.05 2.82 -5.11
CA ALA A 89 2.90 1.76 -4.57
C ALA A 89 2.71 0.50 -5.37
N ALA A 90 3.73 0.09 -6.11
CA ALA A 90 3.67 -1.00 -7.06
C ALA A 90 3.08 -2.23 -6.37
N ILE A 91 2.12 -2.89 -7.02
CA ILE A 91 1.60 -4.18 -6.56
C ILE A 91 2.71 -5.21 -6.78
N GLY A 92 2.95 -6.06 -5.79
CA GLY A 92 4.03 -7.05 -5.82
C GLY A 92 5.31 -6.54 -5.15
N GLY A 93 6.24 -7.45 -4.95
CA GLY A 93 7.51 -7.18 -4.29
C GLY A 93 8.13 -8.45 -3.74
N PRO A 94 9.32 -8.34 -3.12
CA PRO A 94 10.02 -9.48 -2.57
C PRO A 94 9.23 -10.10 -1.42
N PHE A 95 9.23 -11.43 -1.39
CA PHE A 95 8.73 -12.24 -0.29
C PHE A 95 9.67 -13.43 -0.05
N THR A 96 9.61 -13.98 1.16
CA THR A 96 10.27 -15.25 1.52
C THR A 96 9.23 -16.11 2.22
N LEU A 97 8.81 -17.18 1.57
CA LEU A 97 7.78 -18.11 2.04
C LEU A 97 8.30 -19.55 1.95
N VAL A 98 7.49 -20.53 2.32
CA VAL A 98 7.78 -21.95 2.22
C VAL A 98 6.76 -22.58 1.27
N ASP A 99 7.20 -23.41 0.33
CA ASP A 99 6.26 -24.10 -0.56
C ASP A 99 5.60 -25.33 0.13
N HIS A 100 4.55 -25.84 -0.49
CA HIS A 100 3.82 -27.03 -0.02
C HIS A 100 4.66 -28.32 0.01
N GLN A 101 5.96 -28.26 -0.34
CA GLN A 101 6.93 -29.34 -0.21
C GLN A 101 7.95 -29.06 0.90
N GLY A 102 7.74 -28.01 1.71
CA GLY A 102 8.63 -27.63 2.80
C GLY A 102 9.90 -26.88 2.36
N ARG A 103 10.00 -26.40 1.11
CA ARG A 103 11.20 -25.75 0.58
C ARG A 103 11.05 -24.23 0.66
N PRO A 104 12.07 -23.50 1.12
CA PRO A 104 12.06 -22.04 1.07
C PRO A 104 11.93 -21.54 -0.38
N ARG A 105 11.07 -20.53 -0.58
CA ARG A 105 10.84 -19.88 -1.86
C ARG A 105 10.87 -18.37 -1.68
N THR A 106 11.74 -17.72 -2.41
CA THR A 106 11.72 -16.28 -2.59
C THR A 106 11.04 -15.95 -3.91
N TRP A 107 10.62 -14.71 -4.08
CA TRP A 107 10.03 -14.27 -5.35
C TRP A 107 10.99 -14.48 -6.54
N ASP A 108 12.32 -14.45 -6.31
CA ASP A 108 13.34 -14.70 -7.35
C ASP A 108 13.24 -16.08 -7.98
N TYR A 109 12.71 -17.06 -7.24
CA TYR A 109 12.48 -18.42 -7.77
C TYR A 109 11.53 -18.41 -8.98
N PHE A 110 10.66 -17.44 -9.07
CA PHE A 110 9.66 -17.33 -10.13
C PHE A 110 10.11 -16.45 -11.30
N LYS A 111 11.26 -15.77 -11.20
CA LYS A 111 11.79 -14.93 -12.29
C LYS A 111 11.93 -15.71 -13.60
N GLY A 112 11.69 -15.02 -14.71
CA GLY A 112 11.72 -15.59 -16.05
C GLY A 112 10.40 -16.24 -16.48
N ARG A 113 9.41 -16.34 -15.58
CA ARG A 113 8.06 -16.82 -15.88
C ARG A 113 7.02 -15.83 -15.37
N PHE A 114 5.85 -15.83 -15.97
CA PHE A 114 4.70 -15.15 -15.39
C PHE A 114 4.25 -15.90 -14.13
N MET A 115 3.83 -15.16 -13.09
CA MET A 115 3.12 -15.74 -11.96
C MET A 115 1.64 -15.34 -12.03
N LEU A 116 0.76 -16.32 -11.96
CA LEU A 116 -0.67 -16.09 -11.75
C LEU A 116 -0.94 -16.35 -10.27
N VAL A 117 -1.07 -15.27 -9.48
CA VAL A 117 -1.06 -15.32 -8.01
C VAL A 117 -2.43 -15.09 -7.44
N TYR A 118 -2.87 -15.98 -6.57
CA TYR A 118 -4.10 -15.84 -5.79
C TYR A 118 -3.79 -15.96 -4.31
N PHE A 119 -4.38 -15.07 -3.51
CA PHE A 119 -4.32 -15.10 -2.05
C PHE A 119 -5.63 -15.67 -1.51
N GLY A 120 -5.56 -16.69 -0.66
CA GLY A 120 -6.72 -17.38 -0.11
C GLY A 120 -6.36 -18.25 1.07
N TYR A 121 -7.25 -19.14 1.49
CA TYR A 121 -7.00 -20.10 2.56
C TYR A 121 -7.77 -21.41 2.29
N THR A 122 -7.26 -22.52 2.83
CA THR A 122 -7.80 -23.85 2.49
C THR A 122 -9.18 -24.12 3.10
N PHE A 123 -9.51 -23.46 4.19
CA PHE A 123 -10.81 -23.59 4.88
C PHE A 123 -11.91 -22.69 4.27
N CYS A 124 -11.64 -22.02 3.15
CA CYS A 124 -12.65 -21.26 2.41
C CYS A 124 -13.64 -22.22 1.74
N PRO A 125 -14.96 -22.10 2.04
CA PRO A 125 -15.93 -23.10 1.57
C PRO A 125 -16.30 -23.00 0.09
N ASP A 126 -16.04 -21.87 -0.57
CA ASP A 126 -16.59 -21.59 -1.92
C ASP A 126 -15.63 -20.82 -2.84
N ILE A 127 -15.29 -19.60 -2.49
CA ILE A 127 -14.61 -18.64 -3.38
C ILE A 127 -13.20 -19.10 -3.78
N CYS A 128 -12.41 -19.59 -2.82
CA CYS A 128 -11.03 -20.02 -3.08
C CYS A 128 -10.94 -21.23 -4.00
N PRO A 129 -11.66 -22.36 -3.77
CA PRO A 129 -11.61 -23.48 -4.67
C PRO A 129 -12.09 -23.13 -6.09
N THR A 130 -13.12 -22.29 -6.23
CA THR A 130 -13.57 -21.81 -7.54
C THR A 130 -12.48 -21.03 -8.26
N ALA A 131 -11.83 -20.07 -7.61
CA ALA A 131 -10.75 -19.29 -8.21
C ALA A 131 -9.54 -20.17 -8.64
N LEU A 132 -9.17 -21.16 -7.82
CA LEU A 132 -8.08 -22.08 -8.16
C LEU A 132 -8.44 -23.00 -9.34
N THR A 133 -9.69 -23.41 -9.46
CA THR A 133 -10.19 -24.16 -10.62
C THR A 133 -10.13 -23.31 -11.88
N ASP A 134 -10.66 -22.08 -11.84
CA ASP A 134 -10.60 -21.15 -12.99
C ASP A 134 -9.17 -20.85 -13.43
N MET A 135 -8.23 -20.70 -12.47
CA MET A 135 -6.80 -20.56 -12.78
C MET A 135 -6.25 -21.80 -13.49
N GLY A 136 -6.59 -22.99 -13.03
CA GLY A 136 -6.20 -24.25 -13.63
C GLY A 136 -6.73 -24.42 -15.05
N ASP A 137 -8.02 -24.17 -15.24
CA ASP A 137 -8.70 -24.26 -16.52
C ASP A 137 -8.17 -23.23 -17.53
N ALA A 138 -7.86 -22.00 -17.05
CA ALA A 138 -7.20 -20.98 -17.87
C ALA A 138 -5.86 -21.46 -18.43
N LEU A 139 -5.07 -22.19 -17.64
CA LEU A 139 -3.83 -22.80 -18.13
C LEU A 139 -4.12 -23.88 -19.17
N GLY A 140 -5.17 -24.67 -19.00
CA GLY A 140 -5.63 -25.63 -20.02
C GLY A 140 -5.98 -24.94 -21.34
N ILE A 141 -6.72 -23.81 -21.28
CA ILE A 141 -7.07 -22.99 -22.45
C ILE A 141 -5.86 -22.36 -23.12
N LEU A 142 -4.81 -22.01 -22.36
CA LEU A 142 -3.56 -21.47 -22.90
C LEU A 142 -2.76 -22.50 -23.70
N GLY A 143 -2.89 -23.80 -23.41
CA GLY A 143 -2.15 -24.88 -24.05
C GLY A 143 -0.64 -24.76 -23.84
N GLU A 144 0.19 -24.87 -24.87
CA GLU A 144 1.64 -24.75 -24.79
C GLU A 144 2.12 -23.42 -24.18
N ALA A 145 1.37 -22.35 -24.40
CA ALA A 145 1.71 -21.04 -23.83
C ALA A 145 1.65 -21.02 -22.29
N ALA A 146 0.93 -21.97 -21.68
CA ALA A 146 0.85 -22.12 -20.24
C ALA A 146 2.21 -22.46 -19.60
N ASP A 147 3.18 -22.98 -20.36
CA ASP A 147 4.53 -23.29 -19.85
C ASP A 147 5.28 -22.04 -19.37
N LYS A 148 4.88 -20.87 -19.86
CA LYS A 148 5.43 -19.59 -19.43
C LYS A 148 4.77 -19.05 -18.15
N VAL A 149 3.72 -19.71 -17.63
CA VAL A 149 2.92 -19.23 -16.49
C VAL A 149 2.98 -20.23 -15.34
N THR A 150 3.31 -19.75 -14.15
CA THR A 150 3.27 -20.53 -12.91
C THR A 150 2.07 -20.10 -12.08
N PRO A 151 1.08 -20.96 -11.83
CA PRO A 151 -0.01 -20.67 -10.90
C PRO A 151 0.51 -20.77 -9.48
N VAL A 152 0.21 -19.76 -8.67
CA VAL A 152 0.71 -19.63 -7.28
C VAL A 152 -0.46 -19.32 -6.36
N PHE A 153 -0.63 -20.15 -5.34
CA PHE A 153 -1.55 -19.93 -4.24
C PHE A 153 -0.77 -19.53 -3.00
N ILE A 154 -1.05 -18.36 -2.42
CA ILE A 154 -0.41 -17.87 -1.20
C ILE A 154 -1.47 -17.84 -0.09
N THR A 155 -1.22 -18.55 1.01
CA THR A 155 -2.17 -18.53 2.11
C THR A 155 -2.23 -17.16 2.80
N VAL A 156 -3.44 -16.80 3.24
CA VAL A 156 -3.68 -15.68 4.16
C VAL A 156 -3.85 -16.15 5.60
N ASP A 157 -3.83 -17.47 5.83
CA ASP A 157 -4.05 -18.12 7.13
C ASP A 157 -2.93 -19.13 7.44
N PRO A 158 -1.72 -18.65 7.71
CA PRO A 158 -0.58 -19.53 7.96
C PRO A 158 -0.71 -20.38 9.24
N ASP A 159 -1.62 -20.02 10.15
CA ASP A 159 -1.85 -20.77 11.38
C ASP A 159 -2.45 -22.14 11.10
N ARG A 160 -3.36 -22.24 10.10
CA ARG A 160 -4.01 -23.51 9.70
C ARG A 160 -3.42 -24.13 8.44
N ASP A 161 -2.90 -23.30 7.54
CA ASP A 161 -2.39 -23.75 6.24
C ASP A 161 -0.89 -24.08 6.29
N THR A 162 -0.55 -25.20 6.93
CA THR A 162 0.82 -25.73 6.94
C THR A 162 1.24 -26.21 5.54
N PRO A 163 2.55 -26.41 5.26
CA PRO A 163 3.01 -27.00 4.00
C PRO A 163 2.32 -28.34 3.68
N GLU A 164 2.15 -29.18 4.67
CA GLU A 164 1.51 -30.50 4.54
C GLU A 164 0.03 -30.35 4.19
N HIS A 165 -0.66 -29.44 4.85
CA HIS A 165 -2.09 -29.17 4.58
C HIS A 165 -2.28 -28.61 3.17
N LEU A 166 -1.46 -27.63 2.75
CA LEU A 166 -1.46 -27.10 1.39
C LEU A 166 -1.17 -28.19 0.35
N LYS A 167 -0.26 -29.12 0.63
CA LYS A 167 0.07 -30.21 -0.27
C LYS A 167 -1.13 -31.09 -0.54
N GLU A 168 -1.91 -31.45 0.50
CA GLU A 168 -3.12 -32.27 0.34
C GLU A 168 -4.23 -31.49 -0.39
N TYR A 169 -4.45 -30.24 -0.04
CA TYR A 169 -5.44 -29.37 -0.65
C TYR A 169 -5.19 -29.17 -2.16
N LEU A 170 -3.94 -28.91 -2.55
CA LEU A 170 -3.60 -28.60 -3.94
C LEU A 170 -3.65 -29.81 -4.88
N LYS A 171 -3.76 -31.05 -4.37
CA LYS A 171 -3.99 -32.25 -5.21
C LYS A 171 -5.28 -32.19 -6.02
N PHE A 172 -6.25 -31.40 -5.58
CA PHE A 172 -7.53 -31.24 -6.26
C PHE A 172 -7.53 -30.23 -7.40
N PHE A 173 -6.41 -29.54 -7.61
CA PHE A 173 -6.27 -28.47 -8.60
C PHE A 173 -5.18 -28.79 -9.63
N HIS A 174 -4.77 -27.77 -10.38
CA HIS A 174 -3.82 -27.94 -11.46
C HIS A 174 -2.44 -28.45 -10.95
N PRO A 175 -1.83 -29.49 -11.56
CA PRO A 175 -0.63 -30.16 -11.01
C PRO A 175 0.61 -29.26 -10.92
N ARG A 176 0.65 -28.14 -11.65
CA ARG A 176 1.74 -27.16 -11.57
C ARG A 176 1.48 -26.06 -10.54
N MET A 177 0.37 -26.13 -9.78
CA MET A 177 0.07 -25.13 -8.78
C MET A 177 1.07 -25.19 -7.63
N VAL A 178 1.62 -24.05 -7.29
CA VAL A 178 2.58 -23.90 -6.18
C VAL A 178 1.86 -23.23 -5.02
N GLY A 179 1.68 -23.97 -3.92
CA GLY A 179 1.16 -23.38 -2.67
C GLY A 179 2.30 -22.85 -1.83
N LEU A 180 2.10 -21.67 -1.27
CA LEU A 180 3.06 -20.98 -0.42
C LEU A 180 2.41 -20.62 0.92
N THR A 181 3.15 -20.89 1.99
CA THR A 181 2.84 -20.51 3.38
C THR A 181 4.09 -19.97 4.06
N GLY A 182 4.02 -19.63 5.33
CA GLY A 182 5.19 -19.15 6.09
C GLY A 182 4.81 -18.85 7.52
N THR A 183 5.67 -18.10 8.22
CA THR A 183 5.26 -17.55 9.52
C THR A 183 4.21 -16.45 9.33
N PRO A 184 3.45 -16.08 10.38
CA PRO A 184 2.52 -14.96 10.31
C PRO A 184 3.19 -13.66 9.79
N GLU A 185 4.44 -13.39 10.19
CA GLU A 185 5.20 -12.21 9.76
C GLU A 185 5.58 -12.29 8.28
N GLN A 186 6.00 -13.46 7.80
CA GLN A 186 6.33 -13.68 6.39
C GLN A 186 5.10 -13.53 5.50
N THR A 187 3.99 -14.11 5.92
CA THR A 187 2.69 -13.98 5.23
C THR A 187 2.23 -12.52 5.23
N ALA A 188 2.28 -11.83 6.36
CA ALA A 188 1.93 -10.40 6.43
C ALA A 188 2.79 -9.53 5.52
N ALA A 189 4.09 -9.84 5.38
CA ALA A 189 4.98 -9.13 4.46
C ALA A 189 4.56 -9.33 3.00
N ALA A 190 4.19 -10.57 2.61
CA ALA A 190 3.68 -10.87 1.27
C ALA A 190 2.35 -10.14 1.00
N LEU A 191 1.39 -10.20 1.94
CA LEU A 191 0.12 -9.49 1.84
C LEU A 191 0.32 -7.99 1.64
N LYS A 192 1.21 -7.38 2.42
CA LYS A 192 1.55 -5.96 2.30
C LYS A 192 2.14 -5.63 0.93
N ALA A 193 3.04 -6.46 0.40
CA ALA A 193 3.66 -6.25 -0.90
C ALA A 193 2.62 -6.28 -2.04
N TYR A 194 1.64 -7.17 -1.97
CA TYR A 194 0.60 -7.31 -2.98
C TYR A 194 -0.66 -6.46 -2.70
N LYS A 195 -0.69 -5.64 -1.63
CA LYS A 195 -1.84 -4.83 -1.21
C LYS A 195 -3.08 -5.67 -0.92
N VAL A 196 -2.89 -6.86 -0.42
CA VAL A 196 -3.97 -7.76 -0.04
C VAL A 196 -4.38 -7.45 1.40
N TYR A 197 -5.67 -7.24 1.59
CA TYR A 197 -6.29 -7.22 2.92
C TYR A 197 -6.59 -8.65 3.36
N ALA A 198 -6.34 -8.97 4.62
CA ALA A 198 -6.80 -10.20 5.25
C ALA A 198 -7.06 -9.96 6.75
N ALA A 199 -8.15 -10.51 7.27
CA ALA A 199 -8.52 -10.46 8.68
C ALA A 199 -9.33 -11.69 9.08
N LYS A 200 -9.18 -12.14 10.34
CA LYS A 200 -10.04 -13.19 10.90
C LYS A 200 -11.44 -12.65 11.15
N ALA A 201 -12.44 -13.34 10.63
CA ALA A 201 -13.85 -13.10 10.89
C ALA A 201 -14.36 -14.20 11.82
N LEU A 202 -14.65 -13.85 13.08
CA LEU A 202 -15.15 -14.82 14.07
C LEU A 202 -16.57 -15.25 13.70
N VAL A 203 -16.84 -16.56 13.80
CA VAL A 203 -18.18 -17.11 13.65
C VAL A 203 -18.90 -17.00 14.99
N GLU A 204 -20.07 -16.33 15.03
CA GLU A 204 -20.81 -15.97 16.26
C GLU A 204 -21.14 -17.14 17.22
N ARG A 205 -21.01 -18.40 16.80
CA ARG A 205 -21.35 -19.60 17.57
C ARG A 205 -20.33 -20.73 17.43
N GLY A 206 -19.07 -20.42 17.10
CA GLY A 206 -17.99 -21.41 16.95
C GLY A 206 -17.01 -21.39 18.12
N ASP A 207 -16.17 -22.42 18.21
CA ASP A 207 -15.00 -22.45 19.09
C ASP A 207 -13.96 -21.39 18.61
N ALA A 208 -12.94 -21.12 19.44
CA ALA A 208 -11.91 -20.11 19.12
C ALA A 208 -11.16 -20.38 17.79
N ASP A 209 -11.15 -21.64 17.35
CA ASP A 209 -10.53 -22.09 16.10
C ASP A 209 -11.51 -22.10 14.92
N ASP A 210 -12.79 -21.80 15.14
CA ASP A 210 -13.83 -21.74 14.12
C ASP A 210 -13.98 -20.30 13.62
N TYR A 211 -13.15 -19.93 12.65
CA TYR A 211 -13.16 -18.60 12.02
C TYR A 211 -13.04 -18.69 10.52
N LEU A 212 -13.56 -17.71 9.83
CA LEU A 212 -13.34 -17.46 8.40
C LEU A 212 -12.30 -16.35 8.23
N MET A 213 -11.74 -16.24 7.03
CA MET A 213 -10.86 -15.13 6.68
C MET A 213 -11.55 -14.23 5.67
N ASP A 214 -11.75 -12.97 6.06
CA ASP A 214 -12.06 -11.93 5.10
C ASP A 214 -10.79 -11.54 4.37
N HIS A 215 -10.77 -11.61 3.04
CA HIS A 215 -9.59 -11.24 2.27
C HIS A 215 -9.92 -10.70 0.88
N THR A 216 -8.95 -10.00 0.29
CA THR A 216 -9.04 -9.54 -1.10
C THR A 216 -9.03 -10.73 -2.06
N SER A 217 -10.12 -10.92 -2.81
CA SER A 217 -10.31 -12.03 -3.78
C SER A 217 -9.96 -11.58 -5.20
N ILE A 218 -8.67 -11.36 -5.46
CA ILE A 218 -8.12 -10.90 -6.74
C ILE A 218 -7.04 -11.88 -7.19
N ILE A 219 -7.06 -12.23 -8.48
CA ILE A 219 -5.99 -13.00 -9.14
C ILE A 219 -5.05 -12.02 -9.82
N TYR A 220 -3.77 -12.00 -9.43
CA TYR A 220 -2.76 -11.09 -9.99
C TYR A 220 -1.94 -11.78 -11.06
N LEU A 221 -1.68 -11.10 -12.18
CA LEU A 221 -0.67 -11.54 -13.15
C LEU A 221 0.59 -10.70 -12.96
N MET A 222 1.67 -11.36 -12.60
CA MET A 222 3.01 -10.76 -12.49
C MET A 222 3.85 -11.20 -13.67
N GLY A 223 4.66 -10.28 -14.21
CA GLY A 223 5.55 -10.56 -15.31
C GLY A 223 6.79 -11.36 -14.93
N PRO A 224 7.59 -11.80 -15.92
CA PRO A 224 8.86 -12.51 -15.69
C PRO A 224 9.89 -11.68 -14.92
N ASP A 225 9.73 -10.37 -14.93
CA ASP A 225 10.51 -9.38 -14.19
C ASP A 225 9.98 -9.15 -12.75
N GLY A 226 8.89 -9.84 -12.38
CA GLY A 226 8.18 -9.63 -11.11
C GLY A 226 7.31 -8.40 -11.06
N ALA A 227 7.24 -7.60 -12.13
CA ALA A 227 6.39 -6.43 -12.20
C ALA A 227 4.92 -6.82 -12.40
N TYR A 228 4.03 -6.09 -11.76
CA TYR A 228 2.59 -6.22 -11.97
C TYR A 228 2.23 -5.92 -13.43
N LYS A 229 1.41 -6.79 -14.04
CA LYS A 229 0.91 -6.63 -15.41
C LYS A 229 -0.59 -6.31 -15.45
N THR A 230 -1.40 -7.12 -14.77
CA THR A 230 -2.85 -6.94 -14.66
C THR A 230 -3.40 -7.78 -13.49
N HIS A 231 -4.68 -7.66 -13.25
CA HIS A 231 -5.40 -8.52 -12.32
C HIS A 231 -6.74 -8.94 -12.92
N PHE A 232 -7.32 -9.98 -12.33
CA PHE A 232 -8.65 -10.46 -12.62
C PHE A 232 -9.49 -10.40 -11.34
N SER A 233 -10.66 -9.82 -11.45
CA SER A 233 -11.58 -9.70 -10.32
C SER A 233 -12.16 -11.06 -9.94
N HIS A 234 -12.71 -11.14 -8.74
CA HIS A 234 -13.52 -12.29 -8.33
C HIS A 234 -14.60 -12.64 -9.37
N GLY A 235 -14.71 -13.94 -9.68
CA GLY A 235 -15.66 -14.44 -10.67
C GLY A 235 -15.24 -14.26 -12.13
N ALA A 236 -13.98 -13.85 -12.39
CA ALA A 236 -13.45 -13.89 -13.76
C ALA A 236 -13.39 -15.33 -14.25
N SER A 237 -13.97 -15.60 -15.44
CA SER A 237 -13.96 -16.94 -16.03
C SER A 237 -12.55 -17.39 -16.47
N ALA A 238 -12.35 -18.68 -16.60
CA ALA A 238 -11.10 -19.25 -17.14
C ALA A 238 -10.75 -18.66 -18.52
N GLU A 239 -11.75 -18.42 -19.38
CA GLU A 239 -11.59 -17.81 -20.70
C GLU A 239 -11.09 -16.37 -20.60
N ASP A 240 -11.64 -15.57 -19.67
CA ASP A 240 -11.24 -14.16 -19.46
C ASP A 240 -9.81 -14.09 -18.90
N ILE A 241 -9.47 -14.98 -17.97
CA ILE A 241 -8.11 -15.11 -17.42
C ILE A 241 -7.14 -15.47 -18.54
N ALA A 242 -7.41 -16.52 -19.32
CA ALA A 242 -6.55 -16.95 -20.44
C ALA A 242 -6.39 -15.85 -21.50
N LYS A 243 -7.49 -15.16 -21.88
CA LYS A 243 -7.49 -14.04 -22.81
C LYS A 243 -6.65 -12.87 -22.28
N GLY A 244 -6.78 -12.58 -20.98
CA GLY A 244 -6.00 -11.53 -20.32
C GLY A 244 -4.51 -11.84 -20.32
N ILE A 245 -4.12 -13.08 -20.00
CA ILE A 245 -2.73 -13.55 -20.00
C ILE A 245 -2.11 -13.47 -21.42
N ARG A 246 -2.83 -13.89 -22.45
CA ARG A 246 -2.34 -13.86 -23.85
C ARG A 246 -1.89 -12.49 -24.34
N LYS A 247 -2.37 -11.41 -23.74
CA LYS A 247 -1.96 -10.05 -24.12
C LYS A 247 -0.51 -9.73 -23.73
N PHE A 248 0.09 -10.54 -22.85
CA PHE A 248 1.44 -10.33 -22.31
C PHE A 248 2.44 -11.43 -22.73
N LEU A 249 1.97 -12.54 -23.32
CA LEU A 249 2.80 -13.65 -23.80
C LEU A 249 3.41 -13.38 -25.17
#